data_509b08a1791a7902b1575812f09e3f00
#
_entry.id   509b08a1791a7902b1575812f09e3f00
#
_cell.length_a   1.000
_cell.length_b   1.000
_cell.length_c   1.000
_cell.angle_alpha   90.00
_cell.angle_beta   90.00
_cell.angle_gamma   90.00
#
_symmetry.space_group_name_H-M   'P 1'
#
loop_
_entity.id
_entity.type
_entity.pdbx_description
1 polymer ?
#
loop_
_entity_poly.entity_id
_entity_poly.type
_entity_poly.pdbx_seq_one_letter_code
_entity_poly.pdbx_strand_id
1 'polypeptide(L)'
;KVLITYPDNSTEEVTVTVEVTPQKDDYNPQPKPQTVDNGTVPNAEESVDKTDLPSGTKVTWKTNPDVSTPGSHPTVALVTYPDGTVDEVTVPITVKKQSDTFTPTAKQPGQTAKHGSDPSAEGSINTEGLPKGTTYTWVEKPDTSTTPGSKPGKVLITYPDNSTEEVTVTVEVTPQKDDYNPQPKPQTVDNGTVPNAEDSVDKTGLPEGTTIAWKETPVVNTPGSHPTVALVTYPDGTVDEVEVPITVKEQKDTYNPTAKQPGQTAKHGIDPSAEGSINTNGLPSGTTYKWVEKPDTNTTPGNKPGKVLITYPDNSTEEVTVTV
;
A
#
# COMPACT_ATOMS: atom_id res chain seq x y z
N LYS A 1 -52.23 -74.11 -19.70
CA LYS A 1 -52.81 -75.37 -20.10
C LYS A 1 -51.96 -76.06 -21.16
N VAL A 2 -51.76 -77.36 -21.03
CA VAL A 2 -51.08 -78.17 -22.02
C VAL A 2 -52.20 -79.13 -22.64
N LEU A 3 -52.29 -79.12 -23.95
CA LEU A 3 -53.15 -80.03 -24.70
C LEU A 3 -52.33 -81.28 -24.98
N ILE A 4 -52.76 -82.37 -24.46
CA ILE A 4 -52.22 -83.72 -24.76
C ILE A 4 -53.04 -84.29 -25.87
N THR A 5 -52.42 -84.64 -26.99
CA THR A 5 -53.08 -85.34 -28.11
C THR A 5 -52.55 -86.79 -28.14
N TYR A 6 -53.48 -87.75 -28.03
CA TYR A 6 -53.19 -89.19 -28.05
C TYR A 6 -53.10 -89.71 -29.51
N PRO A 7 -52.50 -90.88 -29.72
CA PRO A 7 -52.35 -91.47 -31.04
C PRO A 7 -53.68 -91.77 -31.79
N ASP A 8 -54.79 -91.85 -31.05
CA ASP A 8 -56.12 -92.01 -31.58
C ASP A 8 -56.83 -90.68 -31.92
N ASN A 9 -56.12 -89.57 -31.86
CA ASN A 9 -56.54 -88.18 -32.03
C ASN A 9 -57.49 -87.65 -30.92
N SER A 10 -57.70 -88.42 -29.83
CA SER A 10 -58.38 -87.87 -28.67
C SER A 10 -57.47 -86.84 -27.97
N THR A 11 -58.09 -85.87 -27.30
CA THR A 11 -57.30 -84.75 -26.62
C THR A 11 -57.74 -84.58 -25.19
N GLU A 12 -56.79 -84.25 -24.31
CA GLU A 12 -57.01 -83.86 -22.91
C GLU A 12 -56.28 -82.56 -22.59
N GLU A 13 -56.94 -81.64 -21.87
CA GLU A 13 -56.31 -80.44 -21.35
C GLU A 13 -55.89 -80.65 -19.89
N VAL A 14 -54.59 -80.43 -19.62
CA VAL A 14 -54.02 -80.42 -18.26
C VAL A 14 -53.64 -79.00 -17.92
N THR A 15 -54.15 -78.50 -16.78
CA THR A 15 -53.70 -77.24 -16.23
C THR A 15 -52.35 -77.44 -15.53
N VAL A 16 -51.34 -76.75 -16.01
CA VAL A 16 -50.03 -76.74 -15.36
C VAL A 16 -49.78 -75.33 -14.78
N THR A 17 -49.15 -75.26 -13.63
CA THR A 17 -48.66 -74.03 -13.02
C THR A 17 -47.14 -73.92 -13.28
N VAL A 18 -46.72 -72.83 -13.83
CA VAL A 18 -45.30 -72.49 -14.00
C VAL A 18 -45.02 -71.39 -13.04
N GLU A 19 -44.06 -71.55 -12.16
CA GLU A 19 -43.54 -70.54 -11.31
C GLU A 19 -42.45 -69.79 -12.10
N VAL A 20 -42.57 -68.48 -12.15
CA VAL A 20 -41.57 -67.59 -12.79
C VAL A 20 -40.76 -66.93 -11.67
N THR A 21 -39.46 -67.16 -11.66
CA THR A 21 -38.55 -66.56 -10.71
C THR A 21 -38.37 -65.07 -10.98
N PRO A 22 -38.27 -64.23 -9.95
CA PRO A 22 -37.96 -62.78 -10.11
C PRO A 22 -36.60 -62.57 -10.75
N GLN A 23 -36.45 -61.61 -11.69
CA GLN A 23 -35.17 -61.33 -12.33
C GLN A 23 -34.07 -60.90 -11.33
N LYS A 24 -34.45 -60.25 -10.24
CA LYS A 24 -33.48 -59.87 -9.17
C LYS A 24 -32.76 -61.09 -8.57
N ASP A 25 -33.35 -62.30 -8.60
CA ASP A 25 -32.73 -63.50 -8.06
C ASP A 25 -31.75 -64.15 -9.05
N ASP A 26 -31.83 -63.77 -10.35
CA ASP A 26 -30.99 -64.29 -11.43
C ASP A 26 -29.71 -63.43 -11.68
N TYR A 27 -29.66 -62.18 -11.15
CA TYR A 27 -28.56 -61.24 -11.39
C TYR A 27 -27.95 -60.78 -10.09
N ASN A 28 -26.68 -60.29 -10.15
CA ASN A 28 -25.93 -59.75 -9.02
C ASN A 28 -25.22 -58.45 -9.45
N PRO A 29 -25.95 -57.31 -9.51
CA PRO A 29 -25.38 -56.06 -9.97
C PRO A 29 -24.21 -55.58 -9.10
N GLN A 30 -23.10 -55.21 -9.71
CA GLN A 30 -21.88 -54.79 -9.03
C GLN A 30 -21.79 -53.27 -9.00
N PRO A 31 -21.37 -52.66 -7.84
CA PRO A 31 -21.18 -51.21 -7.76
C PRO A 31 -19.94 -50.78 -8.53
N LYS A 32 -20.00 -49.60 -9.18
CA LYS A 32 -18.87 -48.87 -9.71
C LYS A 32 -18.60 -47.67 -8.78
N PRO A 33 -17.54 -47.70 -7.95
CA PRO A 33 -17.17 -46.59 -7.10
C PRO A 33 -17.04 -45.26 -7.88
N GLN A 34 -17.56 -44.16 -7.31
CA GLN A 34 -17.53 -42.82 -7.91
C GLN A 34 -16.65 -41.91 -7.11
N THR A 35 -15.88 -41.06 -7.79
CA THR A 35 -15.16 -39.95 -7.19
C THR A 35 -15.66 -38.66 -7.83
N VAL A 36 -16.22 -37.76 -7.04
CA VAL A 36 -16.87 -36.54 -7.53
C VAL A 36 -16.33 -35.30 -6.84
N ASP A 37 -16.48 -34.16 -7.51
CA ASP A 37 -16.18 -32.88 -6.91
C ASP A 37 -17.28 -32.49 -5.91
N ASN A 38 -16.92 -31.72 -4.89
CA ASN A 38 -17.86 -31.25 -3.88
C ASN A 38 -19.07 -30.54 -4.52
N GLY A 39 -20.28 -30.95 -4.12
CA GLY A 39 -21.54 -30.44 -4.66
C GLY A 39 -22.03 -31.13 -5.94
N THR A 40 -21.29 -32.08 -6.52
CA THR A 40 -21.65 -32.76 -7.77
C THR A 40 -22.22 -34.14 -7.50
N VAL A 41 -23.53 -34.31 -7.73
CA VAL A 41 -24.21 -35.61 -7.59
C VAL A 41 -23.88 -36.47 -8.81
N PRO A 42 -23.31 -37.70 -8.65
CA PRO A 42 -23.01 -38.59 -9.75
C PRO A 42 -24.27 -39.20 -10.37
N ASN A 43 -24.19 -39.62 -11.63
CA ASN A 43 -25.26 -40.33 -12.31
C ASN A 43 -25.39 -41.75 -11.76
N ALA A 44 -26.57 -42.11 -11.28
CA ALA A 44 -26.86 -43.47 -10.77
C ALA A 44 -26.64 -44.56 -11.84
N GLU A 45 -27.01 -44.29 -13.10
CA GLU A 45 -26.83 -45.22 -14.22
C GLU A 45 -25.38 -45.61 -14.48
N GLU A 46 -24.43 -44.72 -14.15
CA GLU A 46 -22.99 -44.92 -14.32
C GLU A 46 -22.34 -45.56 -13.08
N SER A 47 -23.09 -45.65 -12.00
CA SER A 47 -22.61 -46.10 -10.69
C SER A 47 -22.81 -47.57 -10.42
N VAL A 48 -23.38 -48.32 -11.37
CA VAL A 48 -23.57 -49.78 -11.33
C VAL A 48 -23.08 -50.39 -12.66
N ASP A 49 -22.45 -51.55 -12.57
CA ASP A 49 -22.07 -52.30 -13.77
C ASP A 49 -23.30 -52.97 -14.36
N LYS A 50 -23.63 -52.63 -15.60
CA LYS A 50 -24.79 -53.14 -16.35
C LYS A 50 -24.41 -54.17 -17.43
N THR A 51 -23.16 -54.60 -17.51
CA THR A 51 -22.64 -55.42 -18.60
C THR A 51 -23.45 -56.72 -18.74
N ASP A 52 -23.81 -57.36 -17.63
CA ASP A 52 -24.54 -58.66 -17.62
C ASP A 52 -26.02 -58.50 -17.24
N LEU A 53 -26.53 -57.26 -17.16
CA LEU A 53 -27.93 -57.00 -16.80
C LEU A 53 -28.83 -57.00 -18.03
N PRO A 54 -30.12 -57.40 -17.89
CA PRO A 54 -31.07 -57.47 -19.01
C PRO A 54 -31.32 -56.06 -19.61
N SER A 55 -31.54 -56.05 -20.92
CA SER A 55 -31.91 -54.83 -21.63
C SER A 55 -33.17 -54.21 -21.05
N GLY A 56 -33.16 -52.89 -20.78
CA GLY A 56 -34.27 -52.18 -20.14
C GLY A 56 -34.13 -52.00 -18.63
N THR A 57 -33.07 -52.56 -17.99
CA THR A 57 -32.76 -52.32 -16.57
C THR A 57 -32.46 -50.81 -16.36
N LYS A 58 -33.07 -50.23 -15.32
CA LYS A 58 -32.89 -48.82 -14.91
C LYS A 58 -32.19 -48.74 -13.55
N VAL A 59 -31.30 -47.75 -13.39
CA VAL A 59 -30.63 -47.49 -12.13
C VAL A 59 -30.96 -46.08 -11.64
N THR A 60 -31.42 -45.99 -10.40
CA THR A 60 -31.73 -44.71 -9.75
C THR A 60 -31.18 -44.69 -8.33
N TRP A 61 -30.89 -43.50 -7.79
CA TRP A 61 -30.56 -43.40 -6.37
C TRP A 61 -31.81 -43.64 -5.51
N LYS A 62 -31.69 -44.47 -4.46
CA LYS A 62 -32.71 -44.59 -3.42
C LYS A 62 -32.91 -43.30 -2.68
N THR A 63 -31.77 -42.63 -2.37
CA THR A 63 -31.66 -41.27 -1.87
C THR A 63 -30.43 -40.66 -2.52
N ASN A 64 -30.51 -39.42 -2.99
CA ASN A 64 -29.34 -38.75 -3.55
C ASN A 64 -28.19 -38.80 -2.55
N PRO A 65 -26.94 -39.08 -3.00
CA PRO A 65 -25.79 -39.06 -2.14
C PRO A 65 -25.56 -37.68 -1.56
N ASP A 66 -25.10 -37.61 -0.31
CA ASP A 66 -24.59 -36.36 0.27
C ASP A 66 -23.21 -36.05 -0.34
N VAL A 67 -23.13 -34.98 -1.10
CA VAL A 67 -21.90 -34.50 -1.77
C VAL A 67 -21.47 -33.15 -1.25
N SER A 68 -22.00 -32.70 -0.11
CA SER A 68 -21.76 -31.42 0.47
C SER A 68 -20.47 -31.34 1.33
N THR A 69 -20.00 -32.50 1.79
CA THR A 69 -18.80 -32.60 2.63
C THR A 69 -17.78 -33.57 2.02
N PRO A 70 -16.47 -33.26 2.09
CA PRO A 70 -15.43 -34.14 1.61
C PRO A 70 -15.38 -35.48 2.34
N GLY A 71 -14.98 -36.54 1.65
CA GLY A 71 -14.80 -37.85 2.24
C GLY A 71 -15.68 -38.96 1.63
N SER A 72 -15.88 -40.05 2.36
CA SER A 72 -16.61 -41.22 1.90
C SER A 72 -18.09 -41.14 2.32
N HIS A 73 -18.97 -41.16 1.31
CA HIS A 73 -20.43 -41.06 1.47
C HIS A 73 -21.12 -42.18 0.68
N PRO A 74 -21.03 -43.47 1.13
CA PRO A 74 -21.69 -44.57 0.44
C PRO A 74 -23.18 -44.36 0.41
N THR A 75 -23.81 -44.66 -0.73
CA THR A 75 -25.26 -44.54 -0.92
C THR A 75 -25.82 -45.76 -1.61
N VAL A 76 -27.15 -45.91 -1.66
CA VAL A 76 -27.82 -47.06 -2.25
C VAL A 76 -28.41 -46.69 -3.60
N ALA A 77 -28.02 -47.44 -4.62
CA ALA A 77 -28.70 -47.45 -5.92
C ALA A 77 -29.76 -48.53 -5.98
N LEU A 78 -30.91 -48.23 -6.58
CA LEU A 78 -31.99 -49.16 -6.92
C LEU A 78 -31.82 -49.60 -8.37
N VAL A 79 -31.58 -50.88 -8.57
CA VAL A 79 -31.52 -51.53 -9.88
C VAL A 79 -32.85 -52.15 -10.17
N THR A 80 -33.66 -51.55 -11.05
CA THR A 80 -35.01 -52.00 -11.40
C THR A 80 -34.97 -52.78 -12.72
N TYR A 81 -35.36 -54.04 -12.67
CA TYR A 81 -35.40 -54.94 -13.82
C TYR A 81 -36.64 -54.74 -14.66
N PRO A 82 -36.67 -55.28 -15.92
CA PRO A 82 -37.87 -55.25 -16.80
C PRO A 82 -39.12 -55.86 -16.22
N ASP A 83 -39.00 -56.87 -15.35
CA ASP A 83 -40.12 -57.50 -14.65
C ASP A 83 -40.65 -56.69 -13.45
N GLY A 84 -40.03 -55.54 -13.14
CA GLY A 84 -40.35 -54.62 -12.02
C GLY A 84 -39.75 -55.03 -10.68
N THR A 85 -38.94 -56.09 -10.61
CA THR A 85 -38.18 -56.44 -9.39
C THR A 85 -36.97 -55.50 -9.21
N VAL A 86 -36.48 -55.33 -7.96
CA VAL A 86 -35.49 -54.35 -7.62
C VAL A 86 -34.40 -54.97 -6.74
N ASP A 87 -33.14 -54.68 -7.06
CA ASP A 87 -31.99 -54.88 -6.18
C ASP A 87 -31.51 -53.56 -5.60
N GLU A 88 -30.98 -53.63 -4.38
CA GLU A 88 -30.30 -52.53 -3.69
C GLU A 88 -28.79 -52.76 -3.72
N VAL A 89 -28.05 -51.82 -4.33
CA VAL A 89 -26.60 -51.87 -4.47
C VAL A 89 -25.99 -50.73 -3.70
N THR A 90 -25.14 -51.01 -2.72
CA THR A 90 -24.36 -49.96 -2.02
C THR A 90 -23.21 -49.52 -2.90
N VAL A 91 -23.22 -48.28 -3.30
CA VAL A 91 -22.19 -47.64 -4.13
C VAL A 91 -21.29 -46.78 -3.27
N PRO A 92 -19.98 -47.02 -3.26
CA PRO A 92 -19.00 -46.11 -2.63
C PRO A 92 -18.92 -44.80 -3.41
N ILE A 93 -19.18 -43.68 -2.73
CA ILE A 93 -18.98 -42.31 -3.28
C ILE A 93 -17.87 -41.65 -2.48
N THR A 94 -16.86 -41.12 -3.17
CA THR A 94 -15.80 -40.28 -2.58
C THR A 94 -15.94 -38.86 -3.09
N VAL A 95 -16.14 -37.89 -2.16
CA VAL A 95 -16.24 -36.50 -2.46
C VAL A 95 -14.86 -35.86 -2.24
N LYS A 96 -14.29 -35.21 -3.27
CA LYS A 96 -13.02 -34.50 -3.18
C LYS A 96 -13.13 -33.25 -2.30
N LYS A 97 -12.02 -32.85 -1.69
CA LYS A 97 -11.90 -31.52 -1.07
C LYS A 97 -11.90 -30.43 -2.15
N GLN A 98 -12.45 -29.28 -1.83
CA GLN A 98 -12.37 -28.15 -2.74
C GLN A 98 -10.92 -27.68 -2.93
N SER A 99 -10.05 -27.80 -1.91
CA SER A 99 -8.60 -27.56 -2.05
C SER A 99 -7.90 -28.50 -3.05
N ASP A 100 -8.48 -29.67 -3.37
CA ASP A 100 -7.90 -30.57 -4.37
C ASP A 100 -8.45 -30.30 -5.79
N THR A 101 -9.49 -29.47 -5.88
CA THR A 101 -10.21 -29.15 -7.14
C THR A 101 -9.82 -27.78 -7.69
N PHE A 102 -9.60 -26.81 -6.80
CA PHE A 102 -9.26 -25.45 -7.17
C PHE A 102 -7.74 -25.21 -7.03
N THR A 103 -7.21 -24.26 -7.79
CA THR A 103 -5.81 -23.85 -7.74
C THR A 103 -5.74 -22.34 -7.70
N PRO A 104 -5.94 -21.73 -6.51
CA PRO A 104 -5.90 -20.28 -6.36
C PRO A 104 -4.49 -19.76 -6.62
N THR A 105 -4.41 -18.57 -7.19
CA THR A 105 -3.14 -17.90 -7.51
C THR A 105 -3.09 -16.51 -6.89
N ALA A 106 -1.89 -16.01 -6.67
CA ALA A 106 -1.70 -14.61 -6.32
C ALA A 106 -2.22 -13.70 -7.44
N LYS A 107 -2.83 -12.58 -7.06
CA LYS A 107 -3.27 -11.56 -8.02
C LYS A 107 -2.08 -10.96 -8.76
N GLN A 108 -2.22 -10.78 -10.08
CA GLN A 108 -1.23 -10.15 -10.92
C GLN A 108 -1.84 -9.00 -11.75
N PRO A 109 -1.26 -7.79 -11.72
CA PRO A 109 -0.19 -7.36 -10.81
C PRO A 109 -0.62 -7.45 -9.34
N GLY A 110 0.37 -7.57 -8.44
CA GLY A 110 0.11 -7.63 -7.00
C GLY A 110 -0.66 -6.39 -6.48
N GLN A 111 -1.29 -6.52 -5.32
CA GLN A 111 -1.96 -5.41 -4.66
C GLN A 111 -0.94 -4.31 -4.30
N THR A 112 -1.31 -3.04 -4.49
CA THR A 112 -0.55 -1.90 -3.98
C THR A 112 -1.09 -1.46 -2.62
N ALA A 113 -0.20 -0.98 -1.75
CA ALA A 113 -0.53 -0.48 -0.43
C ALA A 113 0.28 0.79 -0.13
N LYS A 114 -0.29 1.73 0.63
CA LYS A 114 0.46 2.88 1.15
C LYS A 114 1.28 2.45 2.36
N HIS A 115 2.37 3.18 2.65
CA HIS A 115 3.15 3.00 3.88
C HIS A 115 2.26 2.98 5.12
N GLY A 116 2.43 1.98 5.98
CA GLY A 116 1.68 1.81 7.22
C GLY A 116 0.21 1.42 7.05
N SER A 117 -0.28 1.23 5.82
CA SER A 117 -1.66 0.79 5.59
C SER A 117 -1.82 -0.72 5.77
N ASP A 118 -3.07 -1.16 5.92
CA ASP A 118 -3.43 -2.56 6.13
C ASP A 118 -4.02 -3.18 4.85
N PRO A 119 -3.23 -3.91 4.02
CA PRO A 119 -3.73 -4.52 2.80
C PRO A 119 -4.67 -5.68 3.09
N SER A 120 -5.64 -5.90 2.20
CA SER A 120 -6.61 -7.00 2.29
C SER A 120 -5.98 -8.32 1.84
N ALA A 121 -6.20 -9.40 2.60
CA ALA A 121 -5.79 -10.75 2.18
C ALA A 121 -6.48 -11.17 0.87
N GLU A 122 -7.81 -10.95 0.79
CA GLU A 122 -8.61 -11.22 -0.41
C GLU A 122 -8.11 -10.42 -1.62
N GLY A 123 -7.79 -9.13 -1.43
CA GLY A 123 -7.27 -8.25 -2.48
C GLY A 123 -5.95 -8.72 -3.11
N SER A 124 -5.24 -9.65 -2.47
CA SER A 124 -3.98 -10.21 -2.94
C SER A 124 -4.13 -11.53 -3.71
N ILE A 125 -5.35 -12.10 -3.78
CA ILE A 125 -5.66 -13.36 -4.46
C ILE A 125 -6.47 -13.09 -5.73
N ASN A 126 -6.23 -13.89 -6.78
CA ASN A 126 -7.15 -13.99 -7.89
C ASN A 126 -8.34 -14.86 -7.47
N THR A 127 -9.49 -14.23 -7.24
CA THR A 127 -10.70 -14.89 -6.74
C THR A 127 -11.60 -15.46 -7.85
N GLU A 128 -11.24 -15.26 -9.12
CA GLU A 128 -12.02 -15.71 -10.25
C GLU A 128 -12.11 -17.24 -10.29
N GLY A 129 -13.34 -17.77 -10.40
CA GLY A 129 -13.61 -19.20 -10.45
C GLY A 129 -13.60 -19.91 -9.09
N LEU A 130 -13.29 -19.24 -7.99
CA LEU A 130 -13.35 -19.85 -6.65
C LEU A 130 -14.79 -19.92 -6.14
N PRO A 131 -15.12 -20.92 -5.29
CA PRO A 131 -16.46 -21.13 -4.76
C PRO A 131 -16.96 -19.91 -3.96
N LYS A 132 -18.25 -19.59 -4.09
CA LYS A 132 -18.88 -18.56 -3.27
C LYS A 132 -18.84 -18.98 -1.79
N GLY A 133 -18.40 -18.06 -0.92
CA GLY A 133 -18.25 -18.32 0.52
C GLY A 133 -16.83 -18.71 0.91
N THR A 134 -15.87 -18.74 -0.05
CA THR A 134 -14.43 -18.83 0.25
C THR A 134 -13.99 -17.60 1.06
N THR A 135 -13.17 -17.82 2.08
CA THR A 135 -12.63 -16.76 2.95
C THR A 135 -11.13 -16.72 2.89
N TYR A 136 -10.57 -15.53 3.18
CA TYR A 136 -9.15 -15.22 3.03
C TYR A 136 -8.62 -14.57 4.29
N THR A 137 -7.54 -15.12 4.86
CA THR A 137 -6.90 -14.56 6.06
C THR A 137 -5.38 -14.55 5.89
N TRP A 138 -4.72 -13.55 6.48
CA TRP A 138 -3.27 -13.54 6.50
C TRP A 138 -2.72 -14.62 7.44
N VAL A 139 -1.82 -15.46 6.92
CA VAL A 139 -0.88 -16.29 7.70
C VAL A 139 0.36 -15.48 8.04
N GLU A 140 0.90 -14.83 7.01
CA GLU A 140 2.01 -13.90 7.12
C GLU A 140 1.58 -12.59 6.44
N LYS A 141 1.33 -11.56 7.25
CA LYS A 141 0.93 -10.25 6.75
C LYS A 141 2.16 -9.50 6.24
N PRO A 142 2.10 -8.87 5.03
CA PRO A 142 3.20 -8.05 4.55
C PRO A 142 3.43 -6.85 5.45
N ASP A 143 4.70 -6.56 5.77
CA ASP A 143 5.09 -5.38 6.54
C ASP A 143 5.10 -4.15 5.65
N THR A 144 4.07 -3.31 5.79
CA THR A 144 3.91 -2.05 5.06
C THR A 144 4.51 -0.85 5.79
N SER A 145 5.03 -1.01 7.01
CA SER A 145 5.56 0.07 7.86
C SER A 145 7.04 0.37 7.64
N THR A 146 7.69 -0.36 6.76
CA THR A 146 9.10 -0.22 6.40
C THR A 146 9.29 0.49 5.06
N THR A 147 10.49 0.42 4.50
CA THR A 147 10.82 0.99 3.18
C THR A 147 9.86 0.56 2.08
N PRO A 148 9.61 1.40 1.04
CA PRO A 148 8.77 1.03 -0.09
C PRO A 148 9.33 -0.17 -0.88
N GLY A 149 8.48 -0.71 -1.78
CA GLY A 149 8.78 -1.83 -2.64
C GLY A 149 8.00 -3.10 -2.30
N SER A 150 8.39 -4.21 -2.93
CA SER A 150 7.71 -5.49 -2.85
C SER A 150 7.85 -6.15 -1.48
N LYS A 151 6.73 -6.45 -0.83
CA LYS A 151 6.65 -7.12 0.47
C LYS A 151 5.97 -8.46 0.33
N PRO A 152 6.64 -9.57 0.73
CA PRO A 152 6.03 -10.89 0.71
C PRO A 152 4.96 -11.02 1.78
N GLY A 153 3.96 -11.83 1.48
CA GLY A 153 2.93 -12.24 2.40
C GLY A 153 2.45 -13.65 2.09
N LYS A 154 1.65 -14.24 2.98
CA LYS A 154 1.04 -15.54 2.80
C LYS A 154 -0.42 -15.52 3.24
N VAL A 155 -1.31 -15.94 2.36
CA VAL A 155 -2.77 -15.97 2.58
C VAL A 155 -3.21 -17.40 2.77
N LEU A 156 -3.97 -17.67 3.84
CA LEU A 156 -4.76 -18.88 4.02
C LEU A 156 -6.11 -18.69 3.34
N ILE A 157 -6.42 -19.55 2.42
CA ILE A 157 -7.72 -19.67 1.75
C ILE A 157 -8.49 -20.78 2.42
N THR A 158 -9.70 -20.50 2.87
CA THR A 158 -10.60 -21.49 3.47
C THR A 158 -11.85 -21.61 2.60
N TYR A 159 -12.05 -22.79 2.04
CA TYR A 159 -13.20 -23.10 1.20
C TYR A 159 -14.46 -23.39 2.01
N PRO A 160 -15.67 -23.34 1.40
CA PRO A 160 -16.93 -23.64 2.07
C PRO A 160 -17.01 -25.03 2.71
N ASP A 161 -16.25 -26.01 2.21
CA ASP A 161 -16.13 -27.35 2.76
C ASP A 161 -15.11 -27.46 3.93
N ASN A 162 -14.58 -26.33 4.38
CA ASN A 162 -13.51 -26.18 5.41
C ASN A 162 -12.15 -26.76 4.99
N SER A 163 -11.95 -27.17 3.76
CA SER A 163 -10.60 -27.43 3.25
C SER A 163 -9.84 -26.14 3.07
N THR A 164 -8.51 -26.18 3.19
CA THR A 164 -7.66 -24.99 3.19
C THR A 164 -6.47 -25.14 2.26
N GLU A 165 -5.97 -23.99 1.82
CA GLU A 165 -4.76 -23.88 0.99
C GLU A 165 -4.03 -22.58 1.30
N GLU A 166 -2.70 -22.58 1.17
CA GLU A 166 -1.87 -21.37 1.38
C GLU A 166 -1.30 -20.87 0.06
N VAL A 167 -1.39 -19.57 -0.16
CA VAL A 167 -0.82 -18.91 -1.35
C VAL A 167 0.15 -17.82 -0.92
N THR A 168 1.38 -17.86 -1.42
CA THR A 168 2.34 -16.78 -1.29
C THR A 168 2.00 -15.66 -2.25
N VAL A 169 1.96 -14.44 -1.74
CA VAL A 169 1.61 -13.23 -2.48
C VAL A 169 2.67 -12.14 -2.28
N THR A 170 2.60 -11.11 -3.11
CA THR A 170 3.42 -9.91 -2.98
C THR A 170 2.53 -8.68 -2.99
N VAL A 171 2.78 -7.76 -2.05
CA VAL A 171 2.15 -6.44 -1.98
C VAL A 171 3.21 -5.39 -2.26
N GLU A 172 2.94 -4.46 -3.18
CA GLU A 172 3.83 -3.36 -3.52
C GLU A 172 3.52 -2.15 -2.65
N VAL A 173 4.45 -1.76 -1.78
CA VAL A 173 4.33 -0.56 -0.94
C VAL A 173 4.84 0.65 -1.69
N THR A 174 3.96 1.65 -1.89
CA THR A 174 4.29 2.89 -2.60
C THR A 174 5.14 3.83 -1.73
N PRO A 175 6.09 4.58 -2.33
CA PRO A 175 6.89 5.58 -1.63
C PRO A 175 6.03 6.72 -1.07
N GLN A 176 6.27 7.14 0.19
CA GLN A 176 5.54 8.27 0.79
C GLN A 176 5.76 9.58 0.03
N LYS A 177 6.95 9.81 -0.52
CA LYS A 177 7.22 10.99 -1.34
C LYS A 177 6.26 11.16 -2.52
N ASP A 178 5.68 10.08 -3.03
CA ASP A 178 4.73 10.14 -4.15
C ASP A 178 3.30 10.54 -3.69
N ASP A 179 3.04 10.49 -2.38
CA ASP A 179 1.76 10.86 -1.77
C ASP A 179 1.71 12.33 -1.31
N TYR A 180 2.85 13.01 -1.20
CA TYR A 180 2.94 14.37 -0.66
C TYR A 180 3.63 15.32 -1.64
N ASN A 181 3.38 16.63 -1.45
CA ASN A 181 3.99 17.70 -2.24
C ASN A 181 4.35 18.85 -1.32
N PRO A 182 5.45 18.75 -0.55
CA PRO A 182 5.85 19.77 0.40
C PRO A 182 6.13 21.10 -0.30
N GLN A 183 5.62 22.21 0.28
CA GLN A 183 5.73 23.53 -0.30
C GLN A 183 6.79 24.34 0.44
N PRO A 184 7.62 25.15 -0.29
CA PRO A 184 8.60 26.02 0.34
C PRO A 184 7.93 27.19 1.06
N LYS A 185 8.55 27.62 2.17
CA LYS A 185 8.28 28.89 2.85
C LYS A 185 9.49 29.82 2.62
N PRO A 186 9.36 30.85 1.76
CA PRO A 186 10.45 31.79 1.52
C PRO A 186 10.99 32.43 2.81
N GLN A 187 12.29 32.55 2.93
CA GLN A 187 12.99 33.12 4.09
C GLN A 187 13.62 34.48 3.73
N THR A 188 13.50 35.42 4.66
CA THR A 188 14.30 36.68 4.62
C THR A 188 15.13 36.73 5.88
N VAL A 189 16.44 36.76 5.73
CA VAL A 189 17.39 36.66 6.85
C VAL A 189 18.38 37.83 6.85
N ASP A 190 18.91 38.11 8.02
CA ASP A 190 20.01 39.06 8.15
C ASP A 190 21.32 38.45 7.64
N ASN A 191 22.21 39.25 7.13
CA ASN A 191 23.50 38.81 6.62
C ASN A 191 24.26 38.00 7.69
N GLY A 192 24.71 36.81 7.30
CA GLY A 192 25.37 35.85 8.19
C GLY A 192 24.46 34.94 9.01
N THR A 193 23.13 35.08 8.90
CA THR A 193 22.18 34.27 9.66
C THR A 193 21.60 33.14 8.82
N VAL A 194 21.95 31.89 9.13
CA VAL A 194 21.40 30.70 8.46
C VAL A 194 19.98 30.39 9.00
N PRO A 195 18.95 30.36 8.14
CA PRO A 195 17.62 30.04 8.59
C PRO A 195 17.50 28.56 8.96
N ASN A 196 16.52 28.22 9.82
CA ASN A 196 16.21 26.83 10.14
C ASN A 196 15.50 26.18 8.97
N ALA A 197 15.96 24.99 8.53
CA ALA A 197 15.33 24.21 7.46
C ALA A 197 13.88 23.82 7.80
N GLU A 198 13.62 23.44 9.06
CA GLU A 198 12.28 23.08 9.55
C GLU A 198 11.24 24.18 9.39
N ASP A 199 11.66 25.44 9.48
CA ASP A 199 10.78 26.62 9.33
C ASP A 199 10.62 27.06 7.87
N SER A 200 11.43 26.47 6.98
CA SER A 200 11.54 26.86 5.58
C SER A 200 10.70 26.01 4.62
N VAL A 201 9.97 25.02 5.16
CA VAL A 201 9.02 24.16 4.41
C VAL A 201 7.70 24.11 5.16
N ASP A 202 6.60 24.07 4.42
CA ASP A 202 5.28 23.87 5.02
C ASP A 202 5.09 22.40 5.41
N LYS A 203 4.93 22.15 6.70
CA LYS A 203 4.72 20.81 7.28
C LYS A 203 3.25 20.40 7.35
N THR A 204 2.33 21.25 6.92
CA THR A 204 0.90 20.96 7.00
C THR A 204 0.56 19.74 6.15
N GLY A 205 0.00 18.70 6.80
CA GLY A 205 -0.40 17.46 6.12
C GLY A 205 0.72 16.47 5.87
N LEU A 206 1.98 16.77 6.24
CA LEU A 206 3.06 15.78 6.19
C LEU A 206 2.92 14.75 7.34
N PRO A 207 3.35 13.50 7.14
CA PRO A 207 3.26 12.45 8.16
C PRO A 207 4.13 12.77 9.38
N GLU A 208 3.66 12.32 10.55
CA GLU A 208 4.46 12.39 11.78
C GLU A 208 5.79 11.64 11.61
N GLY A 209 6.87 12.24 12.13
CA GLY A 209 8.22 11.69 11.95
C GLY A 209 8.95 12.18 10.69
N THR A 210 8.32 13.02 9.84
CA THR A 210 9.00 13.70 8.74
C THR A 210 10.05 14.68 9.30
N THR A 211 11.26 14.62 8.75
CA THR A 211 12.38 15.53 9.11
C THR A 211 12.77 16.40 7.92
N ILE A 212 13.21 17.63 8.22
CA ILE A 212 13.61 18.60 7.20
C ILE A 212 15.02 19.09 7.52
N ALA A 213 15.91 19.02 6.54
CA ALA A 213 17.28 19.48 6.66
C ALA A 213 17.73 20.18 5.37
N TRP A 214 18.70 21.08 5.46
CA TRP A 214 19.34 21.63 4.27
C TRP A 214 20.18 20.55 3.57
N LYS A 215 20.06 20.46 2.25
CA LYS A 215 20.95 19.63 1.42
C LYS A 215 22.39 20.13 1.50
N GLU A 216 22.55 21.47 1.44
CA GLU A 216 23.80 22.19 1.66
C GLU A 216 23.51 23.43 2.50
N THR A 217 24.47 23.84 3.32
CA THR A 217 24.31 25.07 4.13
C THR A 217 24.01 26.26 3.23
N PRO A 218 22.91 27.02 3.47
CA PRO A 218 22.60 28.22 2.69
C PRO A 218 23.71 29.26 2.68
N VAL A 219 23.91 29.89 1.53
CA VAL A 219 24.81 31.04 1.41
C VAL A 219 24.10 32.29 1.96
N VAL A 220 24.60 32.83 3.07
CA VAL A 220 23.97 33.96 3.79
C VAL A 220 24.95 35.11 4.08
N ASN A 221 26.14 35.08 3.51
CA ASN A 221 27.17 36.08 3.73
C ASN A 221 27.23 37.17 2.65
N THR A 222 26.38 37.10 1.64
CA THR A 222 26.25 38.10 0.58
C THR A 222 24.77 38.49 0.43
N PRO A 223 24.45 39.81 0.33
CA PRO A 223 23.06 40.24 0.12
C PRO A 223 22.48 39.75 -1.18
N GLY A 224 21.15 39.60 -1.21
CA GLY A 224 20.40 39.24 -2.40
C GLY A 224 19.73 37.88 -2.31
N SER A 225 19.35 37.32 -3.46
CA SER A 225 18.62 36.06 -3.56
C SER A 225 19.59 34.88 -3.67
N HIS A 226 19.47 33.93 -2.76
CA HIS A 226 20.26 32.69 -2.67
C HIS A 226 19.38 31.47 -2.44
N PRO A 227 18.65 31.02 -3.48
CA PRO A 227 17.80 29.84 -3.35
C PRO A 227 18.64 28.60 -2.98
N THR A 228 18.10 27.74 -2.10
CA THR A 228 18.77 26.52 -1.67
C THR A 228 17.76 25.38 -1.59
N VAL A 229 18.25 24.15 -1.43
CA VAL A 229 17.41 22.96 -1.40
C VAL A 229 17.29 22.43 0.01
N ALA A 230 16.05 22.23 0.46
CA ALA A 230 15.70 21.46 1.65
C ALA A 230 15.39 20.02 1.28
N LEU A 231 15.87 19.06 2.06
CA LEU A 231 15.54 17.65 1.99
C LEU A 231 14.42 17.35 2.98
N VAL A 232 13.27 16.90 2.47
CA VAL A 232 12.13 16.45 3.28
C VAL A 232 12.19 14.94 3.31
N THR A 233 12.60 14.35 4.43
CA THR A 233 12.75 12.90 4.61
C THR A 233 11.54 12.34 5.35
N TYR A 234 10.85 11.41 4.72
CA TYR A 234 9.66 10.75 5.24
C TYR A 234 9.99 9.54 6.13
N PRO A 235 9.03 9.07 6.98
CA PRO A 235 9.23 7.90 7.84
C PRO A 235 9.67 6.62 7.12
N ASP A 236 9.28 6.44 5.85
CA ASP A 236 9.67 5.29 5.02
C ASP A 236 11.10 5.42 4.43
N GLY A 237 11.79 6.54 4.74
CA GLY A 237 13.13 6.86 4.25
C GLY A 237 13.18 7.50 2.86
N THR A 238 12.03 7.70 2.19
CA THR A 238 12.00 8.42 0.91
C THR A 238 12.15 9.94 1.13
N VAL A 239 12.63 10.65 0.11
CA VAL A 239 13.04 12.06 0.23
C VAL A 239 12.48 12.87 -0.92
N ASP A 240 11.93 14.04 -0.61
CA ASP A 240 11.68 15.12 -1.56
C ASP A 240 12.71 16.22 -1.45
N GLU A 241 13.05 16.83 -2.58
CA GLU A 241 13.89 18.01 -2.67
C GLU A 241 13.01 19.24 -2.93
N VAL A 242 13.04 20.20 -2.00
CA VAL A 242 12.25 21.44 -2.07
C VAL A 242 13.19 22.63 -2.24
N GLU A 243 13.08 23.36 -3.36
CA GLU A 243 13.82 24.60 -3.55
C GLU A 243 13.17 25.71 -2.73
N VAL A 244 13.94 26.28 -1.77
CA VAL A 244 13.51 27.33 -0.87
C VAL A 244 14.16 28.65 -1.28
N PRO A 245 13.36 29.69 -1.61
CA PRO A 245 13.89 31.05 -1.83
C PRO A 245 14.41 31.64 -0.52
N ILE A 246 15.69 32.05 -0.50
CA ILE A 246 16.28 32.78 0.62
C ILE A 246 16.70 34.15 0.12
N THR A 247 16.27 35.20 0.81
CA THR A 247 16.69 36.58 0.58
C THR A 247 17.54 37.04 1.77
N VAL A 248 18.78 37.41 1.51
CA VAL A 248 19.70 37.95 2.50
C VAL A 248 19.62 39.46 2.43
N LYS A 249 19.32 40.12 3.56
CA LYS A 249 19.25 41.57 3.66
C LYS A 249 20.65 42.20 3.53
N GLU A 250 20.69 43.44 3.04
CA GLU A 250 21.88 44.23 3.17
C GLU A 250 22.12 44.62 4.64
N GLN A 251 23.36 44.74 5.07
CA GLN A 251 23.68 45.11 6.46
C GLN A 251 23.17 46.51 6.82
N LYS A 252 23.11 47.44 5.86
CA LYS A 252 22.48 48.76 6.08
C LYS A 252 21.01 48.70 6.48
N ASP A 253 20.27 47.62 6.07
CA ASP A 253 18.87 47.45 6.41
C ASP A 253 18.66 46.75 7.78
N THR A 254 19.75 46.22 8.34
CA THR A 254 19.76 45.52 9.63
C THR A 254 20.24 46.40 10.76
N TYR A 255 21.24 47.25 10.49
CA TYR A 255 21.87 48.15 11.46
C TYR A 255 21.31 49.57 11.35
N ASN A 256 21.34 50.32 12.45
CA ASN A 256 20.89 51.71 12.51
C ASN A 256 21.92 52.55 13.27
N PRO A 257 23.04 52.88 12.62
CA PRO A 257 24.09 53.64 13.24
C PRO A 257 23.64 55.05 13.56
N THR A 258 24.13 55.60 14.67
CA THR A 258 23.79 56.92 15.15
C THR A 258 25.01 57.73 15.37
N ALA A 259 24.86 59.06 15.36
CA ALA A 259 25.86 59.97 15.78
C ALA A 259 26.30 59.75 17.26
N LYS A 260 27.55 59.77 17.55
CA LYS A 260 28.07 59.66 18.92
C LYS A 260 27.57 60.83 19.79
N GLN A 261 27.10 60.48 20.98
CA GLN A 261 26.63 61.44 21.98
C GLN A 261 27.42 61.28 23.30
N PRO A 262 28.00 62.35 23.89
CA PRO A 262 28.17 63.67 23.27
C PRO A 262 29.04 63.62 22.03
N GLY A 263 28.86 64.59 21.11
CA GLY A 263 29.65 64.70 19.87
C GLY A 263 31.14 64.76 20.13
N GLN A 264 31.91 64.36 19.11
CA GLN A 264 33.35 64.42 19.18
C GLN A 264 33.80 65.90 19.25
N THR A 265 34.83 66.26 20.06
CA THR A 265 35.45 67.52 20.07
C THR A 265 36.68 67.55 19.20
N ALA A 266 36.87 68.61 18.44
CA ALA A 266 38.11 68.86 17.66
C ALA A 266 38.78 70.20 18.02
N LYS A 267 40.11 70.29 17.88
CA LYS A 267 40.83 71.54 18.00
C LYS A 267 40.75 72.34 16.70
N HIS A 268 40.80 73.65 16.80
CA HIS A 268 40.87 74.55 15.63
C HIS A 268 41.94 74.06 14.65
N GLY A 269 41.56 73.88 13.37
CA GLY A 269 42.43 73.42 12.30
C GLY A 269 42.80 71.92 12.33
N ILE A 270 42.24 71.13 13.25
CA ILE A 270 42.51 69.70 13.33
C ILE A 270 41.30 68.95 12.86
N ASP A 271 41.52 68.11 11.88
CA ASP A 271 40.47 67.24 11.33
C ASP A 271 40.02 66.19 12.33
N PRO A 272 38.70 66.07 12.65
CA PRO A 272 38.16 65.02 13.47
C PRO A 272 38.09 63.66 12.73
N SER A 273 38.11 62.58 13.48
CA SER A 273 37.94 61.27 12.92
C SER A 273 36.44 60.99 12.50
N ALA A 274 36.24 60.50 11.32
CA ALA A 274 34.89 60.10 10.89
C ALA A 274 34.31 59.00 11.80
N GLU A 275 35.09 57.94 12.11
CA GLU A 275 34.74 56.88 13.04
C GLU A 275 34.41 57.38 14.45
N GLY A 276 35.26 58.31 14.97
CA GLY A 276 35.09 58.92 16.29
C GLY A 276 33.82 59.74 16.46
N SER A 277 33.09 60.06 15.36
CA SER A 277 31.84 60.81 15.35
C SER A 277 30.59 59.88 15.31
N ILE A 278 30.82 58.61 15.18
CA ILE A 278 29.73 57.55 15.12
C ILE A 278 29.74 56.74 16.40
N ASN A 279 28.55 56.34 16.85
CA ASN A 279 28.40 55.29 17.85
C ASN A 279 28.60 53.93 17.15
N THR A 280 29.74 53.29 17.36
CA THR A 280 30.15 52.05 16.69
C THR A 280 29.68 50.80 17.42
N ASN A 281 28.98 50.92 18.58
CA ASN A 281 28.50 49.80 19.35
C ASN A 281 27.48 48.99 18.55
N GLY A 282 27.71 47.65 18.45
CA GLY A 282 26.83 46.71 17.76
C GLY A 282 26.97 46.69 16.26
N LEU A 283 27.83 47.52 15.65
CA LEU A 283 28.13 47.47 14.22
C LEU A 283 29.09 46.31 13.90
N PRO A 284 28.96 45.68 12.70
CA PRO A 284 29.83 44.57 12.32
C PRO A 284 31.28 44.89 12.27
N SER A 285 32.15 43.97 12.66
CA SER A 285 33.60 44.08 12.50
C SER A 285 33.97 44.25 11.02
N GLY A 286 34.85 45.19 10.70
CA GLY A 286 35.22 45.53 9.32
C GLY A 286 34.40 46.66 8.70
N THR A 287 33.44 47.25 9.42
CA THR A 287 32.76 48.48 9.01
C THR A 287 33.79 49.64 8.91
N THR A 288 33.71 50.41 7.84
CA THR A 288 34.60 51.54 7.58
C THR A 288 33.83 52.88 7.52
N TYR A 289 34.53 53.96 7.85
CA TYR A 289 33.90 55.24 8.01
C TYR A 289 34.72 56.30 7.20
N LYS A 290 34.03 57.12 6.40
CA LYS A 290 34.62 58.19 5.61
C LYS A 290 33.79 59.48 5.69
N TRP A 291 34.42 60.66 5.72
CA TRP A 291 33.70 61.89 5.57
C TRP A 291 33.13 62.04 4.15
N VAL A 292 31.83 62.29 4.04
CA VAL A 292 31.15 62.82 2.86
C VAL A 292 31.18 64.32 2.89
N GLU A 293 30.78 64.88 4.06
CA GLU A 293 30.90 66.35 4.37
C GLU A 293 31.68 66.46 5.66
N LYS A 294 32.89 67.02 5.54
CA LYS A 294 33.81 67.20 6.67
C LYS A 294 33.43 68.44 7.44
N PRO A 295 33.34 68.42 8.78
CA PRO A 295 33.11 69.62 9.58
C PRO A 295 34.22 70.60 9.38
N ASP A 296 33.87 71.88 9.19
CA ASP A 296 34.86 72.95 9.06
C ASP A 296 35.39 73.39 10.45
N THR A 297 36.60 72.95 10.78
CA THR A 297 37.30 73.28 12.04
C THR A 297 38.14 74.55 11.98
N ASN A 298 38.20 75.20 10.82
CA ASN A 298 39.00 76.44 10.64
C ASN A 298 38.18 77.70 10.89
N THR A 299 36.93 77.60 11.26
CA THR A 299 36.06 78.74 11.52
C THR A 299 35.85 78.94 13.03
N THR A 300 34.95 79.86 13.39
CA THR A 300 34.62 80.18 14.80
C THR A 300 34.28 78.97 15.62
N PRO A 301 34.62 78.93 16.93
CA PRO A 301 34.21 77.86 17.82
C PRO A 301 32.71 77.68 17.85
N GLY A 302 32.25 76.42 18.04
CA GLY A 302 30.84 76.00 18.10
C GLY A 302 30.57 74.73 17.32
N ASN A 303 29.36 74.23 17.41
CA ASN A 303 28.95 73.03 16.76
C ASN A 303 29.10 73.11 15.23
N LYS A 304 29.78 72.16 14.64
CA LYS A 304 29.99 72.03 13.20
C LYS A 304 29.31 70.79 12.66
N PRO A 305 28.39 70.92 11.73
CA PRO A 305 27.76 69.73 11.10
C PRO A 305 28.74 68.99 10.18
N GLY A 306 28.58 67.70 10.07
CA GLY A 306 29.30 66.84 9.12
C GLY A 306 28.43 65.66 8.73
N LYS A 307 28.85 64.91 7.70
CA LYS A 307 28.18 63.73 7.24
C LYS A 307 29.21 62.62 7.03
N VAL A 308 28.97 61.45 7.64
CA VAL A 308 29.83 60.30 7.57
C VAL A 308 29.17 59.25 6.70
N LEU A 309 29.88 58.74 5.68
CA LEU A 309 29.53 57.50 4.96
C LEU A 309 30.02 56.29 5.75
N ILE A 310 29.15 55.41 6.09
CA ILE A 310 29.44 54.14 6.71
C ILE A 310 29.38 53.08 5.61
N THR A 311 30.43 52.26 5.49
CA THR A 311 30.45 51.13 4.55
C THR A 311 30.60 49.87 5.35
N TYR A 312 29.60 48.96 5.22
CA TYR A 312 29.57 47.69 5.88
C TYR A 312 30.42 46.63 5.16
N PRO A 313 30.77 45.50 5.81
CA PRO A 313 31.53 44.41 5.20
C PRO A 313 30.91 43.83 3.93
N ASP A 314 29.59 43.90 3.76
CA ASP A 314 28.87 43.46 2.57
C ASP A 314 28.85 44.51 1.44
N ASN A 315 29.58 45.63 1.61
CA ASN A 315 29.62 46.79 0.73
C ASN A 315 28.34 47.62 0.67
N SER A 316 27.33 47.32 1.47
CA SER A 316 26.19 48.24 1.62
C SER A 316 26.63 49.51 2.36
N THR A 317 25.98 50.63 2.08
CA THR A 317 26.38 51.92 2.63
C THR A 317 25.19 52.72 3.16
N GLU A 318 25.46 53.54 4.18
CA GLU A 318 24.50 54.55 4.63
C GLU A 318 25.21 55.81 5.14
N GLU A 319 24.49 56.93 5.21
CA GLU A 319 25.02 58.20 5.63
C GLU A 319 24.43 58.65 6.95
N VAL A 320 25.25 59.08 7.87
CA VAL A 320 24.85 59.62 9.17
C VAL A 320 25.32 61.08 9.34
N THR A 321 24.35 61.97 9.62
CA THR A 321 24.67 63.35 9.98
C THR A 321 25.16 63.41 11.42
N VAL A 322 26.29 64.10 11.65
CA VAL A 322 26.94 64.22 12.94
C VAL A 322 27.17 65.68 13.26
N THR A 323 27.51 65.98 14.51
CA THR A 323 27.90 67.28 14.98
C THR A 323 29.19 67.12 15.76
N VAL A 324 30.17 67.90 15.40
CA VAL A 324 31.51 68.03 16.06
C VAL A 324 31.63 69.38 16.76
#